data_2ac0530aa1566b30b7522f7c9fd55f10
#
_entry.id   2ac0530aa1566b30b7522f7c9fd55f10
#
_cell.length_a   1.000
_cell.length_b   1.000
_cell.length_c   1.000
_cell.angle_alpha   90.00
_cell.angle_beta   90.00
_cell.angle_gamma   90.00
#
_symmetry.space_group_name_H-M   'P 1'
#
loop_
_entity.id
_entity.type
_entity.pdbx_description
1 polymer ?
#
loop_
_entity_poly.entity_id
_entity_poly.type
_entity_poly.pdbx_seq_one_letter_code
_entity_poly.pdbx_strand_id
1 'polypeptide(L)'
;TSCRFGQLHYRVVSPSKPLFSPLLMFHQTPTSGRCYEGLVAEMGRDRIAIAVDTPGFGSSDPPSYAPAIADYAGAMRDLLNFLEFESVDLLGDHTGSKIAVSLALRDPARVRRVVLNGAPVYSEPELKALREKDRDVETVGAAGEHVLARWRWAMSHCQASTPLGAVLLEVAESLCAGSNVWHGHHAAFTFQHRDNLPKVHQRLLILRARDDLWIPTGRAKPLIRNGRMIDLPEWGREMLLTRFKPVAAILREFLDVP
;
A
#
# COMPACT_ATOMS: atom_id res chain seq x y z
N THR A 1 -12.35 11.36 -8.85
CA THR A 1 -13.59 11.55 -8.07
C THR A 1 -13.35 12.42 -6.85
N SER A 2 -14.42 12.88 -6.21
CA SER A 2 -14.31 13.62 -4.94
C SER A 2 -14.27 12.65 -3.75
N CYS A 3 -13.50 13.02 -2.73
CA CYS A 3 -13.49 12.39 -1.41
C CYS A 3 -13.47 13.47 -0.33
N ARG A 4 -13.43 13.08 0.94
CA ARG A 4 -13.39 14.01 2.10
C ARG A 4 -12.23 14.99 2.11
N PHE A 5 -11.19 14.77 1.30
CA PHE A 5 -9.99 15.62 1.21
C PHE A 5 -9.89 16.40 -0.10
N GLY A 6 -10.90 16.38 -0.95
CA GLY A 6 -10.89 16.98 -2.29
C GLY A 6 -10.90 15.94 -3.39
N GLN A 7 -10.10 16.13 -4.44
CA GLN A 7 -10.03 15.18 -5.56
C GLN A 7 -9.20 13.96 -5.22
N LEU A 8 -9.76 12.78 -5.50
CA LEU A 8 -9.08 11.50 -5.39
C LEU A 8 -8.82 10.95 -6.80
N HIS A 9 -7.56 10.76 -7.12
CA HIS A 9 -7.13 10.15 -8.37
C HIS A 9 -6.98 8.64 -8.22
N TYR A 10 -7.32 7.90 -9.26
CA TYR A 10 -7.08 6.46 -9.35
C TYR A 10 -6.90 6.02 -10.80
N ARG A 11 -6.18 4.92 -10.98
CA ARG A 11 -6.02 4.21 -12.25
C ARG A 11 -6.93 3.01 -12.25
N VAL A 12 -7.61 2.77 -13.36
CA VAL A 12 -8.56 1.66 -13.47
C VAL A 12 -8.40 0.94 -14.82
N VAL A 13 -8.45 -0.38 -14.77
CA VAL A 13 -8.66 -1.25 -15.92
C VAL A 13 -9.86 -2.14 -15.62
N SER A 14 -10.80 -2.20 -16.55
CA SER A 14 -12.01 -2.98 -16.43
C SER A 14 -12.27 -3.74 -17.71
N PRO A 15 -12.55 -5.05 -17.65
CA PRO A 15 -13.05 -5.77 -18.83
C PRO A 15 -14.50 -5.35 -19.11
N SER A 16 -14.99 -5.60 -20.31
CA SER A 16 -16.38 -5.34 -20.67
C SER A 16 -17.38 -6.13 -19.81
N LYS A 17 -16.97 -7.30 -19.31
CA LYS A 17 -17.75 -8.15 -18.42
C LYS A 17 -16.87 -8.72 -17.31
N PRO A 18 -16.84 -8.09 -16.13
CA PRO A 18 -16.09 -8.61 -14.99
C PRO A 18 -16.59 -9.98 -14.54
N LEU A 19 -15.65 -10.89 -14.25
CA LEU A 19 -15.95 -12.26 -13.80
C LEU A 19 -15.80 -12.39 -12.27
N PHE A 20 -14.99 -11.53 -11.66
CA PHE A 20 -14.63 -11.57 -10.24
C PHE A 20 -14.89 -10.23 -9.57
N SER A 21 -14.87 -10.22 -8.24
CA SER A 21 -15.01 -9.00 -7.42
C SER A 21 -13.96 -7.97 -7.78
N PRO A 22 -14.28 -6.67 -7.73
CA PRO A 22 -13.32 -5.58 -7.91
C PRO A 22 -12.15 -5.70 -6.93
N LEU A 23 -10.94 -5.31 -7.39
CA LEU A 23 -9.74 -5.26 -6.57
C LEU A 23 -9.27 -3.80 -6.41
N LEU A 24 -9.26 -3.31 -5.17
CA LEU A 24 -8.67 -2.01 -4.84
C LEU A 24 -7.26 -2.20 -4.28
N MET A 25 -6.31 -1.37 -4.78
CA MET A 25 -4.90 -1.46 -4.42
C MET A 25 -4.42 -0.13 -3.82
N PHE A 26 -3.79 -0.20 -2.64
CA PHE A 26 -3.29 0.93 -1.85
C PHE A 26 -1.79 0.85 -1.71
N HIS A 27 -1.09 1.86 -2.23
CA HIS A 27 0.37 1.91 -2.33
C HIS A 27 1.07 2.21 -0.99
N GLN A 28 2.37 1.99 -0.96
CA GLN A 28 3.26 2.40 0.12
C GLN A 28 3.53 3.92 0.09
N THR A 29 3.84 4.52 1.23
CA THR A 29 4.39 5.88 1.30
C THR A 29 5.89 5.84 0.95
N PRO A 30 6.40 6.77 0.14
CA PRO A 30 5.75 7.94 -0.46
C PRO A 30 5.45 7.81 -1.97
N THR A 31 5.08 6.63 -2.45
CA THR A 31 4.78 6.40 -3.87
C THR A 31 3.32 6.76 -4.23
N SER A 32 2.84 6.30 -5.37
CA SER A 32 1.46 6.44 -5.82
C SER A 32 0.95 5.13 -6.43
N GLY A 33 -0.29 5.12 -6.89
CA GLY A 33 -0.88 3.98 -7.62
C GLY A 33 -0.11 3.59 -8.90
N ARG A 34 0.86 4.37 -9.34
CA ARG A 34 1.73 4.02 -10.48
C ARG A 34 2.56 2.77 -10.24
N CYS A 35 2.90 2.47 -9.00
CA CYS A 35 3.62 1.23 -8.68
C CYS A 35 2.84 -0.04 -9.06
N TYR A 36 1.54 0.08 -9.34
CA TYR A 36 0.66 -1.01 -9.73
C TYR A 36 0.32 -1.06 -11.23
N GLU A 37 0.88 -0.20 -12.10
CA GLU A 37 0.46 -0.11 -13.52
C GLU A 37 0.43 -1.47 -14.22
N GLY A 38 1.46 -2.29 -14.07
CA GLY A 38 1.49 -3.63 -14.64
C GLY A 38 0.48 -4.58 -13.99
N LEU A 39 0.29 -4.47 -12.69
CA LEU A 39 -0.64 -5.33 -11.94
C LEU A 39 -2.10 -4.96 -12.22
N VAL A 40 -2.42 -3.66 -12.32
CA VAL A 40 -3.75 -3.18 -12.75
C VAL A 40 -4.11 -3.71 -14.12
N ALA A 41 -3.18 -3.62 -15.09
CA ALA A 41 -3.39 -4.15 -16.43
C ALA A 41 -3.59 -5.68 -16.44
N GLU A 42 -2.83 -6.42 -15.63
CA GLU A 42 -2.91 -7.87 -15.55
C GLU A 42 -4.20 -8.34 -14.85
N MET A 43 -4.54 -7.77 -13.70
CA MET A 43 -5.75 -8.11 -12.94
C MET A 43 -7.02 -7.61 -13.63
N GLY A 44 -6.92 -6.48 -14.35
CA GLY A 44 -8.03 -5.88 -15.09
C GLY A 44 -8.53 -6.69 -16.29
N ARG A 45 -7.91 -7.83 -16.62
CA ARG A 45 -8.38 -8.73 -17.67
C ARG A 45 -9.68 -9.46 -17.30
N ASP A 46 -9.95 -9.66 -16.02
CA ASP A 46 -11.06 -10.49 -15.52
C ASP A 46 -11.89 -9.82 -14.40
N ARG A 47 -11.45 -8.69 -13.88
CA ARG A 47 -12.13 -7.91 -12.83
C ARG A 47 -11.87 -6.42 -12.99
N ILE A 48 -12.64 -5.59 -12.29
CA ILE A 48 -12.31 -4.18 -12.18
C ILE A 48 -11.10 -4.07 -11.23
N ALA A 49 -9.96 -3.63 -11.75
CA ALA A 49 -8.73 -3.45 -10.98
C ALA A 49 -8.43 -1.95 -10.84
N ILE A 50 -8.29 -1.46 -9.61
CA ILE A 50 -8.15 -0.04 -9.28
C ILE A 50 -6.92 0.16 -8.41
N ALA A 51 -6.00 1.01 -8.85
CA ALA A 51 -4.89 1.50 -8.04
C ALA A 51 -5.16 2.97 -7.66
N VAL A 52 -5.27 3.22 -6.37
CA VAL A 52 -5.63 4.54 -5.83
C VAL A 52 -4.37 5.31 -5.47
N ASP A 53 -4.31 6.58 -5.86
CA ASP A 53 -3.37 7.53 -5.28
C ASP A 53 -3.98 7.98 -3.93
N THR A 54 -3.38 7.58 -2.81
CA THR A 54 -3.91 7.96 -1.50
C THR A 54 -3.79 9.48 -1.28
N PRO A 55 -4.72 10.13 -0.52
CA PRO A 55 -4.70 11.58 -0.34
C PRO A 55 -3.33 12.14 0.05
N GLY A 56 -2.86 13.15 -0.69
CA GLY A 56 -1.54 13.75 -0.53
C GLY A 56 -0.40 13.09 -1.32
N PHE A 57 -0.72 12.05 -2.12
CA PHE A 57 0.24 11.36 -2.97
C PHE A 57 -0.26 11.26 -4.41
N GLY A 58 0.68 11.10 -5.34
CA GLY A 58 0.37 11.04 -6.77
C GLY A 58 -0.36 12.29 -7.25
N SER A 59 -1.56 12.10 -7.80
CA SER A 59 -2.40 13.17 -8.32
C SER A 59 -3.65 13.46 -7.44
N SER A 60 -3.67 12.93 -6.20
CA SER A 60 -4.74 13.19 -5.23
C SER A 60 -4.45 14.43 -4.39
N ASP A 61 -5.50 15.19 -4.08
CA ASP A 61 -5.38 16.38 -3.24
C ASP A 61 -4.84 16.03 -1.84
N PRO A 62 -4.00 16.89 -1.26
CA PRO A 62 -3.45 16.66 0.07
C PRO A 62 -4.46 17.00 1.17
N PRO A 63 -4.47 16.24 2.28
CA PRO A 63 -5.17 16.65 3.49
C PRO A 63 -4.61 17.97 4.05
N SER A 64 -5.46 18.79 4.65
CA SER A 64 -5.07 20.04 5.31
C SER A 64 -4.43 19.81 6.70
N TYR A 65 -4.40 18.57 7.18
CA TYR A 65 -3.82 18.15 8.44
C TYR A 65 -3.14 16.78 8.28
N ALA A 66 -2.33 16.37 9.25
CA ALA A 66 -1.73 15.03 9.27
C ALA A 66 -2.81 13.97 9.54
N PRO A 67 -3.26 13.18 8.54
CA PRO A 67 -4.34 12.23 8.72
C PRO A 67 -3.88 10.99 9.49
N ALA A 68 -4.80 10.35 10.20
CA ALA A 68 -4.62 9.00 10.69
C ALA A 68 -4.93 7.96 9.59
N ILE A 69 -4.53 6.71 9.78
CA ILE A 69 -4.90 5.60 8.87
C ILE A 69 -6.42 5.49 8.73
N ALA A 70 -7.16 5.81 9.78
CA ALA A 70 -8.62 5.83 9.76
C ALA A 70 -9.23 6.85 8.78
N ASP A 71 -8.55 7.97 8.59
CA ASP A 71 -8.96 9.04 7.67
C ASP A 71 -8.71 8.63 6.22
N TYR A 72 -7.54 8.03 5.95
CA TYR A 72 -7.24 7.40 4.65
C TYR A 72 -8.27 6.31 4.30
N ALA A 73 -8.56 5.39 5.23
CA ALA A 73 -9.58 4.37 5.04
C ALA A 73 -10.98 5.00 4.80
N GLY A 74 -11.25 6.14 5.42
CA GLY A 74 -12.46 6.91 5.17
C GLY A 74 -12.55 7.44 3.74
N ALA A 75 -11.46 7.96 3.17
CA ALA A 75 -11.41 8.38 1.77
C ALA A 75 -11.59 7.20 0.80
N MET A 76 -11.07 6.01 1.15
CA MET A 76 -11.33 4.79 0.38
C MET A 76 -12.80 4.37 0.42
N ARG A 77 -13.46 4.56 1.56
CA ARG A 77 -14.91 4.32 1.66
C ARG A 77 -15.71 5.32 0.82
N ASP A 78 -15.27 6.57 0.74
CA ASP A 78 -15.89 7.57 -0.15
C ASP A 78 -15.79 7.13 -1.62
N LEU A 79 -14.64 6.56 -2.03
CA LEU A 79 -14.45 5.96 -3.36
C LEU A 79 -15.38 4.76 -3.59
N LEU A 80 -15.51 3.84 -2.62
CA LEU A 80 -16.43 2.71 -2.72
C LEU A 80 -17.89 3.17 -2.89
N ASN A 81 -18.29 4.24 -2.21
CA ASN A 81 -19.63 4.82 -2.35
C ASN A 81 -19.83 5.42 -3.74
N PHE A 82 -18.84 6.17 -4.25
CA PHE A 82 -18.89 6.76 -5.59
C PHE A 82 -18.98 5.70 -6.70
N LEU A 83 -18.24 4.59 -6.55
CA LEU A 83 -18.23 3.49 -7.53
C LEU A 83 -19.38 2.49 -7.32
N GLU A 84 -20.21 2.70 -6.30
CA GLU A 84 -21.36 1.83 -5.95
C GLU A 84 -20.96 0.36 -5.75
N PHE A 85 -19.76 0.11 -5.23
CA PHE A 85 -19.29 -1.26 -4.99
C PHE A 85 -19.87 -1.81 -3.68
N GLU A 86 -20.63 -2.89 -3.80
CA GLU A 86 -21.18 -3.62 -2.65
C GLU A 86 -20.21 -4.66 -2.08
N SER A 87 -19.25 -5.12 -2.87
CA SER A 87 -18.25 -6.11 -2.46
C SER A 87 -16.94 -5.88 -3.19
N VAL A 88 -15.81 -5.88 -2.46
CA VAL A 88 -14.47 -5.65 -3.01
C VAL A 88 -13.42 -6.53 -2.32
N ASP A 89 -12.36 -6.82 -3.06
CA ASP A 89 -11.09 -7.33 -2.52
C ASP A 89 -10.09 -6.18 -2.36
N LEU A 90 -9.20 -6.31 -1.38
CA LEU A 90 -8.19 -5.29 -1.09
C LEU A 90 -6.78 -5.85 -1.24
N LEU A 91 -5.88 -5.06 -1.82
CA LEU A 91 -4.43 -5.22 -1.75
C LEU A 91 -3.82 -3.97 -1.14
N GLY A 92 -3.11 -4.11 -0.04
CA GLY A 92 -2.37 -3.00 0.58
C GLY A 92 -0.87 -3.29 0.64
N ASP A 93 -0.07 -2.28 0.31
CA ASP A 93 1.39 -2.35 0.35
C ASP A 93 1.95 -1.44 1.43
N HIS A 94 2.75 -1.95 2.36
CA HIS A 94 3.37 -1.21 3.46
C HIS A 94 2.35 -0.32 4.22
N THR A 95 2.38 1.01 4.00
CA THR A 95 1.36 1.94 4.54
C THR A 95 -0.04 1.57 4.07
N GLY A 96 -0.17 1.20 2.79
CA GLY A 96 -1.43 0.72 2.20
C GLY A 96 -1.98 -0.52 2.89
N SER A 97 -1.12 -1.39 3.47
CA SER A 97 -1.56 -2.56 4.22
C SER A 97 -2.37 -2.15 5.48
N LYS A 98 -1.99 -1.05 6.12
CA LYS A 98 -2.70 -0.50 7.27
C LYS A 98 -4.02 0.14 6.87
N ILE A 99 -4.05 0.80 5.70
CA ILE A 99 -5.29 1.35 5.12
C ILE A 99 -6.26 0.20 4.80
N ALA A 100 -5.79 -0.88 4.18
CA ALA A 100 -6.60 -2.06 3.86
C ALA A 100 -7.17 -2.72 5.13
N VAL A 101 -6.36 -2.92 6.17
CA VAL A 101 -6.82 -3.44 7.46
C VAL A 101 -7.85 -2.50 8.11
N SER A 102 -7.60 -1.19 8.12
CA SER A 102 -8.53 -0.22 8.68
C SER A 102 -9.87 -0.20 7.95
N LEU A 103 -9.85 -0.28 6.60
CA LEU A 103 -11.06 -0.35 5.79
C LEU A 103 -11.83 -1.64 6.05
N ALA A 104 -11.15 -2.79 6.10
CA ALA A 104 -11.78 -4.08 6.39
C ALA A 104 -12.47 -4.12 7.77
N LEU A 105 -11.90 -3.43 8.76
CA LEU A 105 -12.50 -3.33 10.09
C LEU A 105 -13.68 -2.35 10.16
N ARG A 106 -13.67 -1.29 9.33
CA ARG A 106 -14.69 -0.23 9.33
C ARG A 106 -15.87 -0.52 8.43
N ASP A 107 -15.66 -1.33 7.41
CA ASP A 107 -16.65 -1.68 6.40
C ASP A 107 -16.62 -3.18 6.09
N PRO A 108 -16.80 -4.02 7.13
CA PRO A 108 -16.61 -5.48 7.01
C PRO A 108 -17.60 -6.14 6.06
N ALA A 109 -18.76 -5.52 5.83
CA ALA A 109 -19.77 -6.06 4.94
C ALA A 109 -19.35 -5.97 3.46
N ARG A 110 -18.60 -4.92 3.09
CA ARG A 110 -18.14 -4.72 1.71
C ARG A 110 -16.78 -5.34 1.42
N VAL A 111 -15.94 -5.59 2.42
CA VAL A 111 -14.61 -6.16 2.20
C VAL A 111 -14.66 -7.68 2.27
N ARG A 112 -14.44 -8.34 1.14
CA ARG A 112 -14.50 -9.81 1.00
C ARG A 112 -13.19 -10.48 1.41
N ARG A 113 -12.07 -10.04 0.85
CA ARG A 113 -10.73 -10.60 1.09
C ARG A 113 -9.69 -9.49 1.15
N VAL A 114 -8.63 -9.75 1.91
CA VAL A 114 -7.55 -8.79 2.13
C VAL A 114 -6.22 -9.44 1.82
N VAL A 115 -5.42 -8.79 0.97
CA VAL A 115 -4.03 -9.14 0.72
C VAL A 115 -3.15 -7.99 1.22
N LEU A 116 -2.11 -8.32 1.97
CA LEU A 116 -1.14 -7.35 2.48
C LEU A 116 0.25 -7.70 1.97
N ASN A 117 0.92 -6.78 1.30
CA ASN A 117 2.36 -6.86 1.09
C ASN A 117 3.05 -6.11 2.22
N GLY A 118 3.61 -6.87 3.16
CA GLY A 118 4.10 -6.34 4.41
C GLY A 118 2.99 -6.03 5.43
N ALA A 119 3.12 -6.57 6.62
CA ALA A 119 2.24 -6.32 7.76
C ALA A 119 3.09 -6.15 9.03
N PRO A 120 3.90 -5.07 9.13
CA PRO A 120 4.89 -4.95 10.19
C PRO A 120 4.27 -4.86 11.57
N VAL A 121 4.80 -5.67 12.48
CA VAL A 121 4.54 -5.63 13.93
C VAL A 121 5.83 -5.19 14.61
N TYR A 122 5.87 -3.93 14.99
CA TYR A 122 7.03 -3.33 15.64
C TYR A 122 6.97 -3.50 17.17
N SER A 123 8.15 -3.55 17.79
CA SER A 123 8.29 -3.36 19.24
C SER A 123 8.23 -1.87 19.59
N GLU A 124 7.98 -1.54 20.86
CA GLU A 124 7.95 -0.15 21.30
C GLU A 124 9.26 0.62 21.05
N PRO A 125 10.47 0.03 21.28
CA PRO A 125 11.71 0.71 20.91
C PRO A 125 11.85 1.00 19.43
N GLU A 126 11.44 0.04 18.55
CA GLU A 126 11.45 0.23 17.10
C GLU A 126 10.49 1.36 16.68
N LEU A 127 9.27 1.38 17.23
CA LEU A 127 8.30 2.45 16.96
C LEU A 127 8.80 3.82 17.42
N LYS A 128 9.43 3.89 18.58
CA LYS A 128 10.01 5.13 19.10
C LYS A 128 11.07 5.66 18.11
N ALA A 129 12.00 4.80 17.69
CA ALA A 129 13.06 5.18 16.75
C ALA A 129 12.51 5.62 15.38
N LEU A 130 11.49 4.90 14.87
CA LEU A 130 10.84 5.25 13.61
C LEU A 130 10.12 6.61 13.68
N ARG A 131 9.40 6.88 14.76
CA ARG A 131 8.71 8.16 14.98
C ARG A 131 9.66 9.34 15.18
N GLU A 132 10.81 9.12 15.82
CA GLU A 132 11.85 10.14 15.97
C GLU A 132 12.47 10.49 14.61
N LYS A 133 12.81 9.49 13.81
CA LYS A 133 13.35 9.67 12.46
C LYS A 133 12.35 10.33 11.49
N ASP A 134 11.05 10.02 11.62
CA ASP A 134 10.00 10.55 10.76
C ASP A 134 9.74 12.06 10.97
N ARG A 135 10.18 12.63 12.11
CA ARG A 135 10.10 14.07 12.39
C ARG A 135 11.13 14.90 11.65
N ASP A 136 12.18 14.26 11.16
CA ASP A 136 13.22 14.93 10.35
C ASP A 136 12.66 15.17 8.94
N VAL A 137 11.88 16.23 8.81
CA VAL A 137 11.37 16.67 7.50
C VAL A 137 12.56 17.07 6.64
N GLU A 138 12.73 16.36 5.54
CA GLU A 138 13.84 16.61 4.61
C GLU A 138 13.75 18.05 4.06
N THR A 139 14.78 18.84 4.34
CA THR A 139 14.84 20.23 3.89
C THR A 139 15.18 20.26 2.40
N VAL A 140 14.30 20.87 1.60
CA VAL A 140 14.57 21.09 0.18
C VAL A 140 15.65 22.15 0.02
N GLY A 141 16.84 21.74 -0.38
CA GLY A 141 17.99 22.64 -0.63
C GLY A 141 18.18 22.93 -2.12
N ALA A 142 18.61 24.17 -2.43
CA ALA A 142 18.87 24.59 -3.82
C ALA A 142 19.99 23.80 -4.51
N ALA A 143 20.91 23.21 -3.76
CA ALA A 143 22.00 22.38 -4.28
C ALA A 143 21.57 20.92 -4.57
N GLY A 144 20.34 20.53 -4.24
CA GLY A 144 19.77 19.24 -4.62
C GLY A 144 20.23 18.05 -3.77
N GLU A 145 20.82 18.26 -2.60
CA GLU A 145 21.30 17.19 -1.71
C GLU A 145 20.19 16.22 -1.34
N HIS A 146 18.95 16.70 -1.13
CA HIS A 146 17.78 15.90 -0.84
C HIS A 146 17.46 14.91 -1.99
N VAL A 147 17.61 15.31 -3.25
CA VAL A 147 17.40 14.42 -4.41
C VAL A 147 18.41 13.29 -4.39
N LEU A 148 19.69 13.63 -4.15
CA LEU A 148 20.77 12.65 -4.10
C LEU A 148 20.63 11.72 -2.88
N ALA A 149 20.16 12.24 -1.74
CA ALA A 149 19.87 11.45 -0.55
C ALA A 149 18.77 10.42 -0.83
N ARG A 150 17.67 10.82 -1.48
CA ARG A 150 16.58 9.91 -1.91
C ARG A 150 17.07 8.83 -2.87
N TRP A 151 17.87 9.24 -3.87
CA TRP A 151 18.45 8.27 -4.81
C TRP A 151 19.33 7.23 -4.08
N ARG A 152 20.25 7.69 -3.21
CA ARG A 152 21.12 6.80 -2.43
C ARG A 152 20.31 5.87 -1.53
N TRP A 153 19.27 6.38 -0.89
CA TRP A 153 18.38 5.58 -0.07
C TRP A 153 17.69 4.49 -0.89
N ALA A 154 17.06 4.84 -2.01
CA ALA A 154 16.39 3.89 -2.89
C ALA A 154 17.35 2.80 -3.39
N MET A 155 18.55 3.20 -3.86
CA MET A 155 19.59 2.27 -4.31
C MET A 155 20.06 1.32 -3.20
N SER A 156 20.10 1.76 -1.95
CA SER A 156 20.52 0.90 -0.82
C SER A 156 19.44 -0.09 -0.37
N HIS A 157 18.17 0.09 -0.79
CA HIS A 157 17.03 -0.73 -0.40
C HIS A 157 16.48 -1.59 -1.55
N CYS A 158 16.97 -1.43 -2.78
CA CYS A 158 16.61 -2.29 -3.90
C CYS A 158 17.55 -3.50 -4.04
N GLN A 159 17.08 -4.52 -4.75
CA GLN A 159 17.94 -5.65 -5.12
C GLN A 159 18.86 -5.29 -6.29
N ALA A 160 20.01 -5.96 -6.41
CA ALA A 160 20.95 -5.73 -7.51
C ALA A 160 20.34 -5.96 -8.91
N SER A 161 19.29 -6.78 -8.99
CA SER A 161 18.55 -7.06 -10.23
C SER A 161 17.43 -6.07 -10.52
N THR A 162 17.17 -5.08 -9.64
CA THR A 162 16.10 -4.11 -9.81
C THR A 162 16.41 -3.19 -10.99
N PRO A 163 15.51 -3.05 -11.98
CA PRO A 163 15.71 -2.13 -13.09
C PRO A 163 15.84 -0.68 -12.58
N LEU A 164 16.84 0.05 -13.04
CA LEU A 164 17.05 1.45 -12.64
C LEU A 164 15.83 2.35 -12.91
N GLY A 165 15.02 2.03 -13.93
CA GLY A 165 13.75 2.73 -14.19
C GLY A 165 12.74 2.59 -13.04
N ALA A 166 12.71 1.46 -12.34
CA ALA A 166 11.85 1.26 -11.16
C ALA A 166 12.36 2.10 -9.97
N VAL A 167 13.67 2.15 -9.77
CA VAL A 167 14.29 3.00 -8.73
C VAL A 167 14.02 4.48 -9.02
N LEU A 168 14.18 4.89 -10.29
CA LEU A 168 13.92 6.27 -10.71
C LEU A 168 12.46 6.66 -10.49
N LEU A 169 11.51 5.75 -10.78
CA LEU A 169 10.10 5.99 -10.51
C LEU A 169 9.84 6.22 -9.02
N GLU A 170 10.37 5.38 -8.14
CA GLU A 170 10.21 5.52 -6.69
C GLU A 170 10.77 6.86 -6.19
N VAL A 171 11.94 7.26 -6.67
CA VAL A 171 12.56 8.55 -6.32
C VAL A 171 11.70 9.71 -6.81
N ALA A 172 11.25 9.69 -8.07
CA ALA A 172 10.41 10.74 -8.64
C ALA A 172 9.09 10.90 -7.88
N GLU A 173 8.40 9.81 -7.58
CA GLU A 173 7.16 9.80 -6.80
C GLU A 173 7.38 10.35 -5.38
N SER A 174 8.49 9.98 -4.75
CA SER A 174 8.87 10.48 -3.42
C SER A 174 9.11 12.00 -3.44
N LEU A 175 9.77 12.52 -4.46
CA LEU A 175 9.99 13.96 -4.61
C LEU A 175 8.68 14.71 -4.90
N CYS A 176 7.77 14.13 -5.68
CA CYS A 176 6.45 14.70 -5.96
C CYS A 176 5.58 14.81 -4.71
N ALA A 177 5.70 13.89 -3.76
CA ALA A 177 4.97 13.95 -2.50
C ALA A 177 5.37 15.14 -1.60
N GLY A 178 6.59 15.69 -1.81
CA GLY A 178 7.06 16.89 -1.15
C GLY A 178 6.97 16.83 0.37
N SER A 179 6.42 17.87 1.00
CA SER A 179 6.26 17.94 2.46
C SER A 179 5.24 16.97 3.04
N ASN A 180 4.43 16.30 2.20
CA ASN A 180 3.40 15.36 2.67
C ASN A 180 3.96 13.96 2.96
N VAL A 181 5.21 13.68 2.62
CA VAL A 181 5.85 12.36 2.87
C VAL A 181 5.68 11.90 4.31
N TRP A 182 5.92 12.79 5.27
CA TRP A 182 5.81 12.45 6.68
C TRP A 182 4.38 12.11 7.13
N HIS A 183 3.34 12.64 6.48
CA HIS A 183 1.93 12.35 6.81
C HIS A 183 1.62 10.85 6.73
N GLY A 184 2.05 10.19 5.64
CA GLY A 184 1.83 8.76 5.45
C GLY A 184 2.62 7.90 6.44
N HIS A 185 3.88 8.24 6.72
CA HIS A 185 4.69 7.54 7.71
C HIS A 185 4.16 7.75 9.12
N HIS A 186 3.80 8.99 9.49
CA HIS A 186 3.20 9.30 10.78
C HIS A 186 1.93 8.48 11.02
N ALA A 187 1.02 8.46 10.04
CA ALA A 187 -0.17 7.63 10.10
C ALA A 187 0.17 6.15 10.27
N ALA A 188 1.16 5.66 9.50
CA ALA A 188 1.59 4.27 9.56
C ALA A 188 2.18 3.89 10.93
N PHE A 189 2.98 4.75 11.55
CA PHE A 189 3.61 4.45 12.84
C PHE A 189 2.69 4.65 14.05
N THR A 190 1.53 5.28 13.86
CA THR A 190 0.50 5.36 14.90
C THR A 190 -0.51 4.23 14.84
N PHE A 191 -0.69 3.57 13.68
CA PHE A 191 -1.57 2.42 13.51
C PHE A 191 -0.81 1.10 13.74
N GLN A 192 -1.24 0.29 14.71
CA GLN A 192 -0.57 -0.96 15.04
C GLN A 192 -1.28 -2.19 14.46
N HIS A 193 -0.56 -2.95 13.62
CA HIS A 193 -1.04 -4.25 13.13
C HIS A 193 -1.24 -5.25 14.28
N ARG A 194 -0.41 -5.19 15.35
CA ARG A 194 -0.54 -6.05 16.54
C ARG A 194 -1.95 -6.05 17.09
N ASP A 195 -2.58 -4.87 17.17
CA ASP A 195 -3.87 -4.68 17.81
C ASP A 195 -5.05 -4.89 16.84
N ASN A 196 -4.81 -4.77 15.54
CA ASN A 196 -5.83 -4.73 14.52
C ASN A 196 -5.95 -6.01 13.69
N LEU A 197 -4.85 -6.69 13.35
CA LEU A 197 -4.88 -7.96 12.60
C LEU A 197 -5.76 -9.04 13.27
N PRO A 198 -5.72 -9.23 14.61
CA PRO A 198 -6.56 -10.23 15.26
C PRO A 198 -8.07 -9.95 15.13
N LYS A 199 -8.47 -8.74 14.73
CA LYS A 199 -9.87 -8.34 14.55
C LYS A 199 -10.35 -8.50 13.11
N VAL A 200 -9.45 -8.79 12.16
CA VAL A 200 -9.81 -9.01 10.75
C VAL A 200 -10.44 -10.40 10.62
N HIS A 201 -11.71 -10.45 10.24
CA HIS A 201 -12.47 -11.70 10.07
C HIS A 201 -12.46 -12.19 8.62
N GLN A 202 -12.18 -11.29 7.66
CA GLN A 202 -12.04 -11.60 6.24
C GLN A 202 -10.90 -12.60 6.02
N ARG A 203 -10.95 -13.36 4.91
CA ARG A 203 -9.81 -14.18 4.50
C ARG A 203 -8.61 -13.25 4.23
N LEU A 204 -7.47 -13.54 4.86
CA LEU A 204 -6.28 -12.72 4.85
C LEU A 204 -5.08 -13.46 4.24
N LEU A 205 -4.42 -12.84 3.27
CA LEU A 205 -3.14 -13.27 2.75
C LEU A 205 -2.09 -12.21 3.07
N ILE A 206 -0.98 -12.60 3.69
CA ILE A 206 0.18 -11.72 3.87
C ILE A 206 1.29 -12.22 2.95
N LEU A 207 1.76 -11.36 2.05
CA LEU A 207 2.97 -11.55 1.27
C LEU A 207 4.13 -10.92 2.04
N ARG A 208 5.19 -11.70 2.26
CA ARG A 208 6.36 -11.25 3.00
C ARG A 208 7.57 -11.24 2.06
N ALA A 209 7.79 -10.10 1.41
CA ALA A 209 8.94 -9.86 0.55
C ALA A 209 10.20 -9.62 1.36
N ARG A 210 11.37 -9.84 0.74
CA ARG A 210 12.69 -9.59 1.35
C ARG A 210 13.05 -8.11 1.24
N ASP A 211 12.47 -7.30 2.11
CA ASP A 211 12.67 -5.86 2.23
C ASP A 211 12.94 -5.46 3.69
N ASP A 212 12.89 -4.16 3.99
CA ASP A 212 13.06 -3.61 5.33
C ASP A 212 11.96 -4.07 6.32
N LEU A 213 10.82 -4.51 5.82
CA LEU A 213 9.72 -5.06 6.63
C LEU A 213 9.79 -6.58 6.85
N TRP A 214 10.81 -7.28 6.34
CA TRP A 214 10.92 -8.73 6.45
C TRP A 214 10.80 -9.22 7.90
N ILE A 215 11.61 -8.66 8.81
CA ILE A 215 11.61 -9.09 10.23
C ILE A 215 10.29 -8.72 10.93
N PRO A 216 9.85 -7.44 10.92
CA PRO A 216 8.62 -7.06 11.62
C PRO A 216 7.37 -7.71 11.03
N THR A 217 7.31 -7.99 9.71
CA THR A 217 6.18 -8.72 9.10
C THR A 217 6.12 -10.17 9.58
N GLY A 218 7.26 -10.84 9.79
CA GLY A 218 7.27 -12.20 10.32
C GLY A 218 6.57 -12.34 11.68
N ARG A 219 6.57 -11.29 12.48
CA ARG A 219 5.90 -11.25 13.79
C ARG A 219 4.36 -11.18 13.67
N ALA A 220 3.82 -10.88 12.47
CA ALA A 220 2.38 -10.89 12.23
C ALA A 220 1.80 -12.32 12.10
N LYS A 221 2.62 -13.34 11.82
CA LYS A 221 2.16 -14.71 11.58
C LYS A 221 1.22 -15.26 12.66
N PRO A 222 1.52 -15.17 13.97
CA PRO A 222 0.62 -15.65 15.02
C PRO A 222 -0.65 -14.82 15.20
N LEU A 223 -0.76 -13.66 14.56
CA LEU A 223 -1.91 -12.77 14.65
C LEU A 223 -2.95 -13.02 13.56
N ILE A 224 -2.63 -13.84 12.57
CA ILE A 224 -3.54 -14.20 11.47
C ILE A 224 -4.56 -15.21 12.00
N ARG A 225 -5.84 -14.85 12.03
CA ARG A 225 -6.92 -15.74 12.47
C ARG A 225 -7.54 -16.53 11.32
N ASN A 226 -7.71 -15.90 10.18
CA ASN A 226 -8.37 -16.49 9.01
C ASN A 226 -7.54 -16.25 7.75
N GLY A 227 -6.48 -17.02 7.57
CA GLY A 227 -5.61 -16.84 6.41
C GLY A 227 -4.23 -17.42 6.56
N ARG A 228 -3.31 -16.96 5.73
CA ARG A 228 -1.93 -17.45 5.67
C ARG A 228 -0.93 -16.34 5.34
N MET A 229 0.34 -16.63 5.60
CA MET A 229 1.48 -15.84 5.14
C MET A 229 2.29 -16.66 4.13
N ILE A 230 2.73 -16.02 3.06
CA ILE A 230 3.66 -16.56 2.06
C ILE A 230 4.97 -15.79 2.17
N ASP A 231 6.05 -16.50 2.46
CA ASP A 231 7.39 -15.93 2.44
C ASP A 231 7.92 -15.92 1.01
N LEU A 232 8.41 -14.75 0.56
CA LEU A 232 8.95 -14.49 -0.77
C LEU A 232 10.41 -14.00 -0.65
N PRO A 233 11.35 -14.85 -0.22
CA PRO A 233 12.71 -14.43 0.12
C PRO A 233 13.54 -13.94 -1.09
N GLU A 234 13.13 -14.33 -2.31
CA GLU A 234 13.79 -13.94 -3.56
C GLU A 234 13.19 -12.67 -4.20
N TRP A 235 12.17 -12.08 -3.57
CA TRP A 235 11.48 -10.91 -4.10
C TRP A 235 11.73 -9.70 -3.21
N GLY A 236 12.13 -8.60 -3.83
CA GLY A 236 12.42 -7.35 -3.14
C GLY A 236 11.19 -6.44 -2.99
N ARG A 237 11.45 -5.29 -2.44
CA ARG A 237 10.49 -4.21 -2.17
C ARG A 237 9.66 -3.83 -3.41
N GLU A 238 10.30 -3.84 -4.59
CA GLU A 238 9.72 -3.43 -5.87
C GLU A 238 8.91 -4.52 -6.58
N MET A 239 8.58 -5.63 -5.91
CA MET A 239 7.96 -6.80 -6.53
C MET A 239 6.61 -6.48 -7.21
N LEU A 240 5.83 -5.57 -6.66
CA LEU A 240 4.52 -5.19 -7.21
C LEU A 240 4.64 -4.47 -8.55
N LEU A 241 5.74 -3.76 -8.76
CA LEU A 241 6.06 -3.08 -10.02
C LEU A 241 6.77 -4.01 -11.01
N THR A 242 7.77 -4.79 -10.54
CA THR A 242 8.69 -5.52 -11.43
C THR A 242 8.28 -6.99 -11.67
N ARG A 243 7.51 -7.59 -10.75
CA ARG A 243 7.06 -8.98 -10.80
C ARG A 243 5.54 -9.11 -10.82
N PHE A 244 4.86 -8.15 -11.44
CA PHE A 244 3.39 -8.08 -11.42
C PHE A 244 2.68 -9.34 -11.95
N LYS A 245 3.23 -10.05 -12.96
CA LYS A 245 2.63 -11.30 -13.46
C LYS A 245 2.64 -12.44 -12.44
N PRO A 246 3.78 -12.85 -11.83
CA PRO A 246 3.77 -13.86 -10.79
C PRO A 246 3.01 -13.40 -9.53
N VAL A 247 3.01 -12.10 -9.20
CA VAL A 247 2.14 -11.57 -8.14
C VAL A 247 0.67 -11.79 -8.49
N ALA A 248 0.23 -11.44 -9.71
CA ALA A 248 -1.14 -11.66 -10.15
C ALA A 248 -1.57 -13.13 -10.06
N ALA A 249 -0.66 -14.08 -10.36
CA ALA A 249 -0.94 -15.51 -10.20
C ALA A 249 -1.25 -15.88 -8.74
N ILE A 250 -0.43 -15.40 -7.79
CA ILE A 250 -0.66 -15.61 -6.34
C ILE A 250 -1.98 -14.95 -5.91
N LEU A 251 -2.28 -13.75 -6.40
CA LEU A 251 -3.52 -13.06 -6.08
C LEU A 251 -4.73 -13.84 -6.58
N ARG A 252 -4.71 -14.33 -7.82
CA ARG A 252 -5.81 -15.14 -8.38
C ARG A 252 -6.01 -16.43 -7.60
N GLU A 253 -4.92 -17.15 -7.26
CA GLU A 253 -5.03 -18.35 -6.42
C GLU A 253 -5.75 -18.09 -5.10
N PHE A 254 -5.60 -16.90 -4.53
CA PHE A 254 -6.23 -16.53 -3.26
C PHE A 254 -7.61 -15.89 -3.43
N LEU A 255 -7.78 -15.00 -4.42
CA LEU A 255 -9.00 -14.20 -4.58
C LEU A 255 -10.11 -14.93 -5.34
N ASP A 256 -9.79 -15.89 -6.22
CA ASP A 256 -10.76 -16.45 -7.17
C ASP A 256 -11.38 -17.76 -6.71
N VAL A 257 -10.94 -18.31 -5.58
CA VAL A 257 -11.61 -19.48 -4.98
C VAL A 257 -12.94 -19.06 -4.32
N PRO A 258 -13.94 -19.92 -4.29
CA PRO A 258 -15.23 -19.66 -3.63
C PRO A 258 -15.11 -19.36 -2.13
#